data_9dfcb5a6c41d79722698d62de2d08d8f
#
_entry.id   9dfcb5a6c41d79722698d62de2d08d8f
#
_cell.length_a   1.000
_cell.length_b   1.000
_cell.length_c   1.000
_cell.angle_alpha   90.00
_cell.angle_beta   90.00
_cell.angle_gamma   90.00
#
_symmetry.space_group_name_H-M   'P 1'
#
loop_
_entity.id
_entity.type
_entity.pdbx_description
1 polymer ?
#
loop_
_entity_poly.entity_id
_entity_poly.type
_entity_poly.pdbx_seq_one_letter_code
_entity_poly.pdbx_strand_id
1 'polypeptide(L)'
;MEKYFPSMTTILSRRNFLVAATAAVPLSAMGTQVAPAPAGGQPPSGPSPSDRIVDIHVHFDEKIPTFLDDFLRISDKLNLTACMLTPFAHRKVVADAARKHPTKIVPFGFVELDAPDASQQVKELHDLGYRGLGELEFPRKPFVDRSYDPVYELANDYSWIVLFHTGIVLREVFDKPEDVTSARMRPVHLEEIARRFPKLTVLGAHCGNPEYEWAAEVSRWNPNVFFDLSGSTLQKMRGRLNHFQDIFWWSGVGQDTATPNNDPSAFIKLVFGSDTYLERIEAVVGMYRSLFDACDVPASTRRMILGGTMAQILRLPA
;
A
#
# COMPACT_ATOMS: atom_id res chain seq x y z
N MET A 1 46.00 -1.63 37.44
CA MET A 1 45.11 -0.56 37.92
C MET A 1 43.71 -0.86 37.42
N GLU A 2 43.02 -1.59 38.28
CA GLU A 2 41.57 -1.92 38.07
C GLU A 2 40.75 -0.66 38.39
N LYS A 3 39.73 -0.39 37.54
CA LYS A 3 38.63 0.52 37.93
C LYS A 3 37.31 -0.10 37.50
N TYR A 4 36.66 -0.66 38.46
CA TYR A 4 35.23 -0.82 38.74
C TYR A 4 34.24 -0.19 37.72
N PHE A 5 33.36 -1.04 37.17
CA PHE A 5 32.02 -0.70 36.79
C PHE A 5 31.02 -1.38 37.70
N PRO A 6 30.07 -0.67 38.30
CA PRO A 6 29.01 -1.32 39.06
C PRO A 6 27.89 -1.78 38.11
N SER A 7 27.49 -3.03 38.30
CA SER A 7 26.28 -3.62 37.75
C SER A 7 25.04 -2.94 38.34
N MET A 8 24.16 -2.42 37.50
CA MET A 8 22.79 -2.09 37.88
C MET A 8 21.82 -2.89 37.00
N THR A 9 21.48 -4.06 37.52
CA THR A 9 20.31 -4.82 37.07
C THR A 9 19.11 -4.26 37.83
N THR A 10 18.30 -3.42 37.23
CA THR A 10 16.96 -3.11 37.73
C THR A 10 15.94 -3.49 36.69
N ILE A 11 15.39 -4.67 36.86
CA ILE A 11 14.21 -5.14 36.11
C ILE A 11 13.01 -4.36 36.66
N LEU A 12 12.54 -3.37 35.91
CA LEU A 12 11.25 -2.72 36.16
C LEU A 12 10.15 -3.58 35.53
N SER A 13 9.47 -4.33 36.40
CA SER A 13 8.26 -5.07 36.08
C SER A 13 7.12 -4.12 35.68
N ARG A 14 6.52 -4.35 34.51
CA ARG A 14 5.38 -3.60 33.93
C ARG A 14 4.04 -3.77 34.69
N ARG A 15 4.03 -4.16 35.97
CA ARG A 15 2.80 -4.50 36.72
C ARG A 15 2.29 -3.50 37.74
N ASN A 16 2.88 -2.31 37.89
CA ASN A 16 2.50 -1.38 38.98
C ASN A 16 2.04 0.00 38.51
N PHE A 17 1.18 0.09 37.46
CA PHE A 17 0.52 1.36 37.11
C PHE A 17 -0.98 1.17 36.87
N LEU A 18 -1.67 0.61 37.85
CA LEU A 18 -3.14 0.57 37.85
C LEU A 18 -3.67 0.42 39.27
N VAL A 19 -3.70 1.51 40.02
CA VAL A 19 -4.69 1.73 41.14
C VAL A 19 -4.80 3.23 41.40
N ALA A 20 -5.93 3.80 41.05
CA ALA A 20 -6.70 4.93 41.64
C ALA A 20 -7.43 5.66 40.48
N ALA A 21 -8.72 5.65 40.41
CA ALA A 21 -9.77 6.12 41.21
C ALA A 21 -11.12 5.75 40.56
N THR A 22 -11.90 4.94 41.25
CA THR A 22 -13.33 4.77 40.95
C THR A 22 -14.11 5.83 41.68
N ALA A 23 -14.78 6.73 40.92
CA ALA A 23 -15.90 7.49 41.43
C ALA A 23 -17.15 7.11 40.61
N ALA A 24 -18.08 6.43 41.27
CA ALA A 24 -19.33 6.01 40.69
C ALA A 24 -20.32 7.18 40.66
N VAL A 25 -20.93 7.43 39.49
CA VAL A 25 -22.13 8.27 39.36
C VAL A 25 -23.26 7.35 38.86
N PRO A 26 -24.44 7.38 39.49
CA PRO A 26 -25.56 6.52 39.11
C PRO A 26 -26.26 7.04 37.85
N LEU A 27 -26.39 6.22 36.82
CA LEU A 27 -27.24 6.49 35.66
C LEU A 27 -28.65 5.97 35.91
N SER A 28 -29.63 6.88 35.89
CA SER A 28 -31.07 6.58 35.92
C SER A 28 -31.47 5.94 34.58
N ALA A 29 -32.16 4.82 34.68
CA ALA A 29 -32.73 4.11 33.54
C ALA A 29 -33.95 4.85 32.99
N MET A 30 -33.89 5.24 31.70
CA MET A 30 -35.09 5.49 30.88
C MET A 30 -35.14 4.42 29.77
N GLY A 31 -36.06 3.50 29.91
CA GLY A 31 -36.35 2.49 28.92
C GLY A 31 -37.10 3.06 27.73
N THR A 32 -36.51 2.89 26.53
CA THR A 32 -37.24 2.99 25.27
C THR A 32 -37.34 1.61 24.66
N GLN A 33 -38.60 1.11 24.56
CA GLN A 33 -38.91 -0.12 23.81
C GLN A 33 -38.61 0.09 22.34
N VAL A 34 -37.71 -0.71 21.80
CA VAL A 34 -37.48 -0.82 20.36
C VAL A 34 -38.36 -1.94 19.81
N ALA A 35 -39.21 -1.61 18.84
CA ALA A 35 -40.06 -2.56 18.14
C ALA A 35 -39.18 -3.54 17.30
N PRO A 36 -39.58 -4.83 17.11
CA PRO A 36 -38.84 -5.77 16.33
C PRO A 36 -38.89 -5.42 14.84
N ALA A 37 -37.73 -5.45 14.19
CA ALA A 37 -37.62 -5.29 12.74
C ALA A 37 -38.20 -6.49 11.98
N PRO A 38 -38.80 -6.28 10.78
CA PRO A 38 -39.33 -7.36 9.98
C PRO A 38 -38.25 -8.29 9.47
N ALA A 39 -38.46 -9.59 9.65
CA ALA A 39 -37.63 -10.65 9.09
C ALA A 39 -37.87 -10.82 7.58
N GLY A 40 -36.80 -11.00 6.82
CA GLY A 40 -36.85 -11.66 5.53
C GLY A 40 -36.54 -10.80 4.32
N GLY A 41 -35.30 -10.69 4.00
CA GLY A 41 -34.79 -10.43 2.64
C GLY A 41 -33.47 -11.18 2.48
N GLN A 42 -33.45 -12.17 1.58
CA GLN A 42 -32.21 -12.81 1.17
C GLN A 42 -31.25 -11.74 0.62
N PRO A 43 -29.97 -11.72 1.03
CA PRO A 43 -29.01 -10.78 0.46
C PRO A 43 -28.82 -11.09 -1.03
N PRO A 44 -28.63 -10.07 -1.87
CA PRO A 44 -28.37 -10.27 -3.30
C PRO A 44 -27.11 -11.10 -3.48
N SER A 45 -27.18 -12.12 -4.32
CA SER A 45 -26.15 -13.11 -4.61
C SER A 45 -25.05 -12.62 -5.56
N GLY A 46 -24.61 -11.36 -5.44
CA GLY A 46 -23.49 -10.76 -6.18
C GLY A 46 -22.58 -9.99 -5.25
N PRO A 47 -21.28 -9.83 -5.60
CA PRO A 47 -20.38 -9.01 -4.80
C PRO A 47 -20.92 -7.58 -4.73
N SER A 48 -21.03 -7.06 -3.51
CA SER A 48 -21.41 -5.66 -3.27
C SER A 48 -20.31 -4.73 -3.86
N PRO A 49 -20.66 -3.54 -4.37
CA PRO A 49 -19.67 -2.52 -4.73
C PRO A 49 -18.67 -2.24 -3.59
N SER A 50 -19.08 -2.46 -2.34
CA SER A 50 -18.21 -2.38 -1.16
C SER A 50 -17.14 -3.48 -1.08
N ASP A 51 -17.21 -4.52 -1.91
CA ASP A 51 -16.28 -5.66 -1.89
C ASP A 51 -15.30 -5.64 -3.07
N ARG A 52 -15.20 -4.51 -3.78
CA ARG A 52 -14.22 -4.34 -4.85
C ARG A 52 -12.80 -4.44 -4.28
N ILE A 53 -11.98 -5.25 -4.96
CA ILE A 53 -10.54 -5.30 -4.73
C ILE A 53 -9.87 -4.35 -5.71
N VAL A 54 -8.93 -3.53 -5.24
CA VAL A 54 -8.06 -2.74 -6.11
C VAL A 54 -6.63 -3.17 -5.88
N ASP A 55 -6.07 -3.83 -6.87
CA ASP A 55 -4.68 -4.31 -6.85
C ASP A 55 -3.78 -3.25 -7.49
N ILE A 56 -2.91 -2.64 -6.70
CA ILE A 56 -2.02 -1.57 -7.17
C ILE A 56 -0.75 -2.10 -7.84
N HIS A 57 -0.55 -3.42 -7.87
CA HIS A 57 0.74 -4.00 -8.21
C HIS A 57 0.59 -5.24 -9.11
N VAL A 58 0.12 -5.00 -10.34
CA VAL A 58 -0.04 -6.05 -11.37
C VAL A 58 0.83 -5.70 -12.57
N HIS A 59 1.91 -6.45 -12.78
CA HIS A 59 2.77 -6.29 -13.96
C HIS A 59 2.12 -6.87 -15.20
N PHE A 60 2.06 -6.08 -16.28
CA PHE A 60 1.69 -6.59 -17.60
C PHE A 60 2.84 -7.45 -18.14
N ASP A 61 2.56 -8.71 -18.44
CA ASP A 61 3.54 -9.64 -19.00
C ASP A 61 3.34 -9.76 -20.53
N GLU A 62 4.21 -9.10 -21.28
CA GLU A 62 4.21 -9.13 -22.74
C GLU A 62 4.56 -10.48 -23.34
N LYS A 63 5.13 -11.39 -22.55
CA LYS A 63 5.49 -12.75 -23.00
C LYS A 63 4.28 -13.69 -23.02
N ILE A 64 3.17 -13.29 -22.39
CA ILE A 64 1.93 -14.06 -22.34
C ILE A 64 0.93 -13.44 -23.32
N PRO A 65 0.70 -14.01 -24.51
CA PRO A 65 -0.18 -13.43 -25.50
C PRO A 65 -1.64 -13.26 -25.03
N THR A 66 -2.08 -14.10 -24.10
CA THR A 66 -3.44 -14.10 -23.54
C THR A 66 -3.55 -13.30 -22.25
N PHE A 67 -2.50 -12.57 -21.81
CA PHE A 67 -2.43 -11.93 -20.51
C PHE A 67 -3.67 -11.08 -20.19
N LEU A 68 -4.09 -10.22 -21.12
CA LEU A 68 -5.25 -9.34 -20.88
C LEU A 68 -6.55 -10.12 -20.75
N ASP A 69 -6.76 -11.15 -21.56
CA ASP A 69 -7.96 -12.00 -21.50
C ASP A 69 -7.96 -12.81 -20.19
N ASP A 70 -6.81 -13.33 -19.79
CA ASP A 70 -6.63 -14.06 -18.53
C ASP A 70 -6.88 -13.14 -17.34
N PHE A 71 -6.34 -11.92 -17.38
CA PHE A 71 -6.59 -10.91 -16.36
C PHE A 71 -8.08 -10.58 -16.25
N LEU A 72 -8.75 -10.33 -17.37
CA LEU A 72 -10.18 -9.99 -17.36
C LEU A 72 -11.04 -11.09 -16.70
N ARG A 73 -10.72 -12.37 -16.93
CA ARG A 73 -11.40 -13.49 -16.26
C ARG A 73 -11.19 -13.46 -14.74
N ILE A 74 -9.96 -13.18 -14.29
CA ILE A 74 -9.66 -13.07 -12.86
C ILE A 74 -10.33 -11.84 -12.25
N SER A 75 -10.30 -10.72 -12.95
CA SER A 75 -10.99 -9.49 -12.58
C SER A 75 -12.49 -9.73 -12.36
N ASP A 76 -13.15 -10.46 -13.27
CA ASP A 76 -14.57 -10.80 -13.11
C ASP A 76 -14.81 -11.71 -11.90
N LYS A 77 -13.97 -12.73 -11.72
CA LYS A 77 -14.08 -13.69 -10.61
C LYS A 77 -13.93 -13.01 -9.24
N LEU A 78 -13.01 -12.08 -9.11
CA LEU A 78 -12.63 -11.48 -7.82
C LEU A 78 -13.25 -10.10 -7.59
N ASN A 79 -14.01 -9.54 -8.52
CA ASN A 79 -14.42 -8.13 -8.54
C ASN A 79 -13.20 -7.21 -8.38
N LEU A 80 -12.17 -7.42 -9.20
CA LEU A 80 -10.86 -6.82 -9.09
C LEU A 80 -10.63 -5.75 -10.16
N THR A 81 -10.14 -4.59 -9.74
CA THR A 81 -9.56 -3.56 -10.61
C THR A 81 -8.04 -3.58 -10.42
N ALA A 82 -7.25 -3.59 -11.49
CA ALA A 82 -5.80 -3.51 -11.40
C ALA A 82 -5.25 -2.15 -11.83
N CYS A 83 -4.30 -1.62 -11.06
CA CYS A 83 -3.32 -0.67 -11.56
C CYS A 83 -2.29 -1.48 -12.34
N MET A 84 -2.38 -1.46 -13.67
CA MET A 84 -1.58 -2.32 -14.53
C MET A 84 -0.26 -1.65 -14.90
N LEU A 85 0.80 -2.13 -14.32
CA LEU A 85 2.18 -1.67 -14.53
C LEU A 85 2.66 -2.10 -15.90
N THR A 86 2.89 -1.14 -16.77
CA THR A 86 3.05 -1.40 -18.21
C THR A 86 4.43 -0.95 -18.70
N PRO A 87 5.24 -1.85 -19.26
CA PRO A 87 6.46 -1.46 -19.95
C PRO A 87 6.16 -0.44 -21.05
N PHE A 88 7.00 0.60 -21.18
CA PHE A 88 6.74 1.71 -22.10
C PHE A 88 6.50 1.25 -23.55
N ALA A 89 7.18 0.18 -23.99
CA ALA A 89 6.99 -0.41 -25.32
C ALA A 89 5.54 -0.86 -25.59
N HIS A 90 4.80 -1.28 -24.55
CA HIS A 90 3.44 -1.84 -24.64
C HIS A 90 2.34 -0.85 -24.23
N ARG A 91 2.67 0.42 -24.00
CA ARG A 91 1.76 1.46 -23.51
C ARG A 91 0.46 1.61 -24.31
N LYS A 92 0.52 1.47 -25.65
CA LYS A 92 -0.68 1.58 -26.50
C LYS A 92 -1.64 0.42 -26.32
N VAL A 93 -1.11 -0.80 -26.19
CA VAL A 93 -1.92 -2.03 -26.00
C VAL A 93 -2.71 -1.95 -24.71
N VAL A 94 -2.05 -1.57 -23.60
CA VAL A 94 -2.72 -1.47 -22.30
C VAL A 94 -3.65 -0.26 -22.24
N ALA A 95 -3.32 0.86 -22.87
CA ALA A 95 -4.21 2.01 -22.99
C ALA A 95 -5.52 1.63 -23.73
N ASP A 96 -5.41 0.86 -24.81
CA ASP A 96 -6.58 0.39 -25.57
C ASP A 96 -7.45 -0.56 -24.74
N ALA A 97 -6.83 -1.46 -23.98
CA ALA A 97 -7.53 -2.35 -23.06
C ALA A 97 -8.22 -1.57 -21.93
N ALA A 98 -7.55 -0.59 -21.34
CA ALA A 98 -8.11 0.26 -20.29
C ALA A 98 -9.32 1.07 -20.78
N ARG A 99 -9.29 1.60 -22.02
CA ARG A 99 -10.45 2.27 -22.61
C ARG A 99 -11.65 1.35 -22.81
N LYS A 100 -11.42 0.09 -23.14
CA LYS A 100 -12.48 -0.92 -23.29
C LYS A 100 -13.01 -1.42 -21.94
N HIS A 101 -12.17 -1.44 -20.91
CA HIS A 101 -12.47 -1.99 -19.58
C HIS A 101 -12.11 -1.02 -18.45
N PRO A 102 -12.70 0.21 -18.43
CA PRO A 102 -12.26 1.31 -17.55
C PRO A 102 -12.49 1.04 -16.05
N THR A 103 -13.33 0.07 -15.71
CA THR A 103 -13.58 -0.35 -14.32
C THR A 103 -12.66 -1.47 -13.86
N LYS A 104 -11.92 -2.09 -14.79
CA LYS A 104 -11.05 -3.25 -14.50
C LYS A 104 -9.56 -2.92 -14.62
N ILE A 105 -9.20 -2.03 -15.54
CA ILE A 105 -7.81 -1.69 -15.83
C ILE A 105 -7.61 -0.19 -15.66
N VAL A 106 -6.71 0.19 -14.76
CA VAL A 106 -6.17 1.54 -14.61
C VAL A 106 -4.71 1.50 -15.06
N PRO A 107 -4.33 2.11 -16.19
CA PRO A 107 -3.00 1.95 -16.72
C PRO A 107 -1.98 2.79 -15.94
N PHE A 108 -0.89 2.15 -15.51
CA PHE A 108 0.29 2.76 -14.91
C PHE A 108 1.49 2.48 -15.81
N GLY A 109 2.28 3.50 -16.14
CA GLY A 109 3.40 3.38 -17.06
C GLY A 109 4.73 3.20 -16.32
N PHE A 110 5.54 2.27 -16.78
CA PHE A 110 6.94 2.23 -16.37
C PHE A 110 7.73 3.27 -17.15
N VAL A 111 8.53 4.06 -16.44
CA VAL A 111 9.46 5.05 -16.99
C VAL A 111 10.82 4.83 -16.33
N GLU A 112 11.86 4.65 -17.12
CA GLU A 112 13.22 4.61 -16.62
C GLU A 112 13.65 6.03 -16.21
N LEU A 113 13.80 6.27 -14.89
CA LEU A 113 14.08 7.62 -14.35
C LEU A 113 15.37 8.24 -14.89
N ASP A 114 16.35 7.40 -15.24
CA ASP A 114 17.65 7.82 -15.76
C ASP A 114 17.66 8.02 -17.27
N ALA A 115 16.55 7.75 -17.97
CA ALA A 115 16.44 7.98 -19.40
C ALA A 115 16.40 9.49 -19.70
N PRO A 116 17.12 9.95 -20.73
CA PRO A 116 17.17 11.39 -21.06
C PRO A 116 15.83 11.96 -21.50
N ASP A 117 14.92 11.10 -21.96
CA ASP A 117 13.57 11.43 -22.40
C ASP A 117 12.47 11.04 -21.41
N ALA A 118 12.81 10.68 -20.16
CA ALA A 118 11.86 10.25 -19.14
C ALA A 118 10.64 11.19 -19.00
N SER A 119 10.86 12.50 -18.94
CA SER A 119 9.79 13.48 -18.86
C SER A 119 8.90 13.50 -20.13
N GLN A 120 9.46 13.23 -21.31
CA GLN A 120 8.69 13.13 -22.53
C GLN A 120 7.84 11.84 -22.54
N GLN A 121 8.36 10.75 -22.03
CA GLN A 121 7.61 9.50 -21.86
C GLN A 121 6.41 9.70 -20.93
N VAL A 122 6.57 10.44 -19.82
CA VAL A 122 5.45 10.79 -18.92
C VAL A 122 4.35 11.55 -19.64
N LYS A 123 4.69 12.54 -20.48
CA LYS A 123 3.69 13.29 -21.25
C LYS A 123 2.96 12.38 -22.25
N GLU A 124 3.67 11.50 -22.93
CA GLU A 124 3.05 10.56 -23.86
C GLU A 124 2.09 9.59 -23.14
N LEU A 125 2.47 9.10 -21.96
CA LEU A 125 1.60 8.27 -21.12
C LEU A 125 0.33 9.05 -20.71
N HIS A 126 0.47 10.31 -20.33
CA HIS A 126 -0.68 11.17 -20.00
C HIS A 126 -1.64 11.30 -21.17
N ASP A 127 -1.13 11.58 -22.38
CA ASP A 127 -1.94 11.73 -23.60
C ASP A 127 -2.67 10.43 -23.98
N LEU A 128 -2.12 9.27 -23.59
CA LEU A 128 -2.74 7.95 -23.76
C LEU A 128 -3.78 7.61 -22.66
N GLY A 129 -3.95 8.47 -21.65
CA GLY A 129 -4.91 8.27 -20.57
C GLY A 129 -4.38 7.45 -19.38
N TYR A 130 -3.07 7.37 -19.22
CA TYR A 130 -2.45 6.78 -18.03
C TYR A 130 -2.76 7.60 -16.78
N ARG A 131 -2.79 6.95 -15.63
CA ARG A 131 -3.16 7.57 -14.36
C ARG A 131 -2.11 7.44 -13.28
N GLY A 132 -0.96 6.91 -13.60
CA GLY A 132 0.15 6.73 -12.68
C GLY A 132 1.40 6.21 -13.35
N LEU A 133 2.44 6.16 -12.56
CA LEU A 133 3.73 5.57 -12.90
C LEU A 133 4.04 4.38 -11.99
N GLY A 134 4.79 3.45 -12.48
CA GLY A 134 5.34 2.37 -11.67
C GLY A 134 5.38 1.00 -12.36
N GLU A 135 6.00 0.07 -11.72
CA GLU A 135 6.82 0.24 -10.53
C GLU A 135 8.13 0.95 -10.91
N LEU A 136 8.44 2.11 -10.29
CA LEU A 136 9.73 2.76 -10.50
C LEU A 136 10.78 1.98 -9.71
N GLU A 137 11.75 1.44 -10.41
CA GLU A 137 12.80 0.59 -9.86
C GLU A 137 14.15 0.84 -10.53
N PHE A 138 15.21 0.31 -9.95
CA PHE A 138 16.58 0.34 -10.47
C PHE A 138 17.13 1.74 -10.83
N PRO A 139 16.88 2.79 -10.02
CA PRO A 139 17.44 4.10 -10.30
C PRO A 139 18.96 4.11 -10.08
N ARG A 140 19.68 4.88 -10.89
CA ARG A 140 21.15 5.06 -10.71
C ARG A 140 21.50 5.94 -9.52
N LYS A 141 20.55 6.75 -9.04
CA LYS A 141 20.66 7.63 -7.90
C LYS A 141 19.51 7.37 -6.92
N PRO A 142 19.62 7.80 -5.65
CA PRO A 142 18.47 7.71 -4.73
C PRO A 142 17.22 8.39 -5.31
N PHE A 143 16.03 7.87 -5.05
CA PHE A 143 14.78 8.43 -5.54
C PHE A 143 14.59 9.92 -5.24
N VAL A 144 15.22 10.42 -4.17
CA VAL A 144 15.18 11.85 -3.79
C VAL A 144 16.10 12.76 -4.60
N ASP A 145 16.93 12.21 -5.49
CA ASP A 145 17.83 13.01 -6.33
C ASP A 145 17.05 14.00 -7.18
N ARG A 146 17.48 15.26 -7.17
CA ARG A 146 16.78 16.35 -7.86
C ARG A 146 16.74 16.20 -9.37
N SER A 147 17.59 15.38 -9.96
CA SER A 147 17.55 15.11 -11.40
C SER A 147 16.28 14.37 -11.83
N TYR A 148 15.56 13.73 -10.90
CA TYR A 148 14.28 13.06 -11.16
C TYR A 148 13.07 14.00 -10.97
N ASP A 149 13.26 15.19 -10.39
CA ASP A 149 12.18 16.15 -10.15
C ASP A 149 11.33 16.45 -11.40
N PRO A 150 11.87 16.60 -12.62
CA PRO A 150 11.04 16.84 -13.80
C PRO A 150 9.99 15.77 -14.09
N VAL A 151 10.27 14.49 -13.73
CA VAL A 151 9.29 13.39 -13.81
C VAL A 151 8.24 13.51 -12.73
N TYR A 152 8.67 13.80 -11.49
CA TYR A 152 7.76 13.92 -10.35
C TYR A 152 6.88 15.18 -10.43
N GLU A 153 7.40 16.29 -10.96
CA GLU A 153 6.63 17.52 -11.21
C GLU A 153 5.47 17.26 -12.17
N LEU A 154 5.72 16.58 -13.29
CA LEU A 154 4.67 16.21 -14.22
C LEU A 154 3.63 15.28 -13.56
N ALA A 155 4.07 14.25 -12.87
CA ALA A 155 3.17 13.35 -12.18
C ALA A 155 2.34 14.07 -11.09
N ASN A 156 2.94 15.04 -10.38
CA ASN A 156 2.26 15.89 -9.40
C ASN A 156 1.23 16.81 -10.07
N ASP A 157 1.55 17.42 -11.19
CA ASP A 157 0.64 18.30 -11.93
C ASP A 157 -0.58 17.54 -12.47
N TYR A 158 -0.36 16.28 -12.87
CA TYR A 158 -1.44 15.39 -13.29
C TYR A 158 -2.20 14.76 -12.10
N SER A 159 -1.77 15.02 -10.85
CA SER A 159 -2.31 14.38 -9.65
C SER A 159 -2.32 12.85 -9.76
N TRP A 160 -1.22 12.30 -10.24
CA TRP A 160 -1.04 10.89 -10.48
C TRP A 160 -0.66 10.12 -9.23
N ILE A 161 -0.71 8.81 -9.36
CA ILE A 161 -0.21 7.86 -8.39
C ILE A 161 1.15 7.35 -8.90
N VAL A 162 2.14 7.28 -8.02
CA VAL A 162 3.45 6.71 -8.36
C VAL A 162 3.79 5.59 -7.39
N LEU A 163 3.97 4.39 -7.93
CA LEU A 163 4.45 3.23 -7.20
C LEU A 163 5.97 3.14 -7.31
N PHE A 164 6.63 3.15 -6.18
CA PHE A 164 8.09 3.02 -6.05
C PHE A 164 8.44 1.65 -5.50
N HIS A 165 9.37 0.96 -6.12
CA HIS A 165 10.01 -0.18 -5.45
C HIS A 165 10.67 0.28 -4.16
N THR A 166 10.41 -0.39 -3.04
CA THR A 166 11.09 -0.10 -1.79
C THR A 166 11.63 -1.35 -1.13
N GLY A 167 12.89 -1.29 -0.72
CA GLY A 167 13.54 -2.39 -0.03
C GLY A 167 14.54 -3.17 -0.88
N ILE A 168 14.68 -4.44 -0.54
CA ILE A 168 15.68 -5.32 -1.15
C ILE A 168 15.27 -5.72 -2.56
N VAL A 169 16.20 -5.60 -3.51
CA VAL A 169 16.09 -6.12 -4.88
C VAL A 169 16.87 -7.40 -5.05
N LEU A 170 16.32 -8.29 -5.89
CA LEU A 170 17.05 -9.47 -6.35
C LEU A 170 18.16 -9.04 -7.32
N ARG A 171 19.36 -9.53 -7.08
CA ARG A 171 20.46 -9.39 -8.02
C ARG A 171 20.41 -10.53 -9.03
N GLU A 172 20.09 -10.19 -10.27
CA GLU A 172 20.00 -11.18 -11.36
C GLU A 172 21.35 -11.44 -12.03
N VAL A 173 22.22 -10.41 -12.11
CA VAL A 173 23.51 -10.48 -12.81
C VAL A 173 24.62 -10.05 -11.86
N PHE A 174 25.56 -10.97 -11.56
CA PHE A 174 26.63 -10.76 -10.59
C PHE A 174 27.85 -10.02 -11.11
N ASP A 175 28.00 -9.90 -12.42
CA ASP A 175 29.16 -9.35 -13.10
C ASP A 175 29.01 -7.89 -13.53
N LYS A 176 27.85 -7.26 -13.26
CA LYS A 176 27.62 -5.84 -13.56
C LYS A 176 28.08 -4.97 -12.40
N PRO A 177 29.14 -4.14 -12.56
CA PRO A 177 29.63 -3.30 -11.48
C PRO A 177 28.67 -2.15 -11.12
N GLU A 178 27.77 -1.77 -12.04
CA GLU A 178 26.77 -0.70 -11.85
C GLU A 178 25.43 -1.24 -11.36
N ASP A 179 25.41 -2.44 -10.81
CA ASP A 179 24.21 -3.07 -10.31
C ASP A 179 23.52 -2.24 -9.22
N VAL A 180 22.20 -2.31 -9.17
CA VAL A 180 21.37 -1.51 -8.29
C VAL A 180 21.55 -1.94 -6.85
N THR A 181 21.57 -0.97 -5.96
CA THR A 181 21.59 -1.20 -4.52
C THR A 181 20.29 -0.71 -3.89
N SER A 182 19.75 -1.48 -2.96
CA SER A 182 18.55 -1.12 -2.18
C SER A 182 18.67 0.22 -1.44
N ALA A 183 19.90 0.69 -1.18
CA ALA A 183 20.13 1.99 -0.57
C ALA A 183 19.56 3.17 -1.39
N ARG A 184 19.32 3.00 -2.68
CA ARG A 184 18.71 4.01 -3.56
C ARG A 184 17.18 4.00 -3.51
N MET A 185 16.59 2.92 -2.97
CA MET A 185 15.15 2.64 -2.95
C MET A 185 14.63 2.44 -1.52
N ARG A 186 15.16 3.21 -0.57
CA ARG A 186 14.74 3.13 0.82
C ARG A 186 13.38 3.81 1.04
N PRO A 187 12.52 3.29 1.92
CA PRO A 187 11.21 3.88 2.19
C PRO A 187 11.30 5.32 2.71
N VAL A 188 12.37 5.68 3.42
CA VAL A 188 12.58 7.03 3.93
C VAL A 188 12.66 8.09 2.81
N HIS A 189 13.07 7.73 1.61
CA HIS A 189 13.10 8.64 0.47
C HIS A 189 11.70 9.13 0.08
N LEU A 190 10.68 8.32 0.33
CA LEU A 190 9.30 8.66 -0.03
C LEU A 190 8.74 9.83 0.80
N GLU A 191 9.26 10.06 2.01
CA GLU A 191 8.90 11.21 2.83
C GLU A 191 9.21 12.52 2.12
N GLU A 192 10.45 12.68 1.64
CA GLU A 192 10.88 13.92 0.98
C GLU A 192 10.11 14.13 -0.34
N ILE A 193 9.91 13.06 -1.13
CA ILE A 193 9.13 13.12 -2.37
C ILE A 193 7.69 13.55 -2.08
N ALA A 194 7.04 12.94 -1.10
CA ALA A 194 5.66 13.24 -0.73
C ALA A 194 5.47 14.69 -0.27
N ARG A 195 6.44 15.26 0.42
CA ARG A 195 6.42 16.65 0.89
C ARG A 195 6.71 17.66 -0.22
N ARG A 196 7.59 17.32 -1.16
CA ARG A 196 7.88 18.17 -2.32
C ARG A 196 6.72 18.20 -3.32
N PHE A 197 6.02 17.09 -3.47
CA PHE A 197 4.98 16.87 -4.47
C PHE A 197 3.64 16.50 -3.83
N PRO A 198 2.94 17.46 -3.18
CA PRO A 198 1.81 17.18 -2.30
C PRO A 198 0.53 16.71 -3.03
N LYS A 199 0.42 16.89 -4.35
CA LYS A 199 -0.70 16.36 -5.15
C LYS A 199 -0.46 14.92 -5.61
N LEU A 200 0.79 14.45 -5.51
CA LEU A 200 1.15 13.10 -5.87
C LEU A 200 0.66 12.13 -4.79
N THR A 201 0.05 11.03 -5.19
CA THR A 201 -0.11 9.89 -4.30
C THR A 201 1.12 9.00 -4.44
N VAL A 202 1.83 8.80 -3.34
CA VAL A 202 3.08 8.03 -3.29
C VAL A 202 2.78 6.65 -2.72
N LEU A 203 3.07 5.62 -3.48
CA LEU A 203 2.96 4.23 -3.05
C LEU A 203 4.36 3.62 -2.95
N GLY A 204 4.63 2.93 -1.84
CA GLY A 204 5.82 2.11 -1.68
C GLY A 204 5.48 0.63 -1.78
N ALA A 205 6.13 -0.08 -2.69
CA ALA A 205 6.02 -1.52 -2.78
C ALA A 205 6.72 -2.21 -1.61
N HIS A 206 6.27 -3.41 -1.22
CA HIS A 206 6.92 -4.30 -0.26
C HIS A 206 7.12 -3.73 1.16
N CYS A 207 6.44 -2.63 1.49
CA CYS A 207 6.54 -1.98 2.80
C CYS A 207 8.00 -1.74 3.25
N GLY A 208 8.88 -1.36 2.32
CA GLY A 208 10.28 -1.04 2.63
C GLY A 208 11.16 -2.22 3.04
N ASN A 209 10.75 -3.45 2.83
CA ASN A 209 11.42 -4.70 3.27
C ASN A 209 12.98 -4.64 3.20
N PRO A 210 13.72 -4.69 4.33
CA PRO A 210 13.27 -4.97 5.69
C PRO A 210 13.05 -3.74 6.61
N GLU A 211 13.01 -2.53 6.08
CA GLU A 211 12.93 -1.26 6.84
C GLU A 211 11.46 -0.90 7.16
N TYR A 212 10.72 -1.83 7.74
CA TYR A 212 9.27 -1.72 7.98
C TYR A 212 8.89 -0.56 8.90
N GLU A 213 9.69 -0.29 9.93
CA GLU A 213 9.49 0.81 10.86
C GLU A 213 9.58 2.16 10.13
N TRP A 214 10.55 2.33 9.22
CA TRP A 214 10.64 3.53 8.39
C TRP A 214 9.43 3.68 7.49
N ALA A 215 8.98 2.60 6.84
CA ALA A 215 7.80 2.64 5.98
C ALA A 215 6.54 3.05 6.77
N ALA A 216 6.35 2.47 7.97
CA ALA A 216 5.23 2.80 8.84
C ALA A 216 5.24 4.27 9.28
N GLU A 217 6.39 4.78 9.75
CA GLU A 217 6.49 6.18 10.19
C GLU A 217 6.36 7.16 9.01
N VAL A 218 6.94 6.87 7.85
CA VAL A 218 6.77 7.70 6.66
C VAL A 218 5.29 7.78 6.26
N SER A 219 4.57 6.66 6.25
CA SER A 219 3.15 6.66 5.93
C SER A 219 2.30 7.37 6.98
N ARG A 220 2.66 7.25 8.27
CA ARG A 220 1.98 7.89 9.39
C ARG A 220 1.96 9.41 9.27
N TRP A 221 3.11 10.01 8.95
CA TRP A 221 3.29 11.45 8.96
C TRP A 221 3.04 12.14 7.61
N ASN A 222 2.80 11.37 6.55
CA ASN A 222 2.52 11.92 5.22
C ASN A 222 1.18 11.40 4.69
N PRO A 223 0.14 12.25 4.59
CA PRO A 223 -1.22 11.83 4.25
C PRO A 223 -1.32 11.18 2.87
N ASN A 224 -0.43 11.53 1.95
CA ASN A 224 -0.38 11.05 0.57
C ASN A 224 0.55 9.84 0.35
N VAL A 225 1.08 9.21 1.43
CA VAL A 225 1.93 8.02 1.33
C VAL A 225 1.20 6.77 1.82
N PHE A 226 1.31 5.68 1.06
CA PHE A 226 0.77 4.37 1.38
C PHE A 226 1.77 3.27 0.99
N PHE A 227 1.59 2.06 1.52
CA PHE A 227 2.44 0.91 1.20
C PHE A 227 1.61 -0.35 0.93
N ASP A 228 2.11 -1.21 0.05
CA ASP A 228 1.62 -2.58 -0.06
C ASP A 228 2.50 -3.55 0.77
N LEU A 229 2.03 -4.78 0.90
CA LEU A 229 2.74 -5.86 1.60
C LEU A 229 3.22 -6.95 0.64
N SER A 230 3.30 -6.65 -0.64
CA SER A 230 3.64 -7.63 -1.68
C SER A 230 5.03 -8.26 -1.50
N GLY A 231 5.36 -9.21 -2.35
CA GLY A 231 6.63 -9.92 -2.34
C GLY A 231 6.83 -10.75 -1.06
N SER A 232 8.04 -10.76 -0.51
CA SER A 232 8.37 -11.54 0.69
C SER A 232 7.86 -10.93 1.98
N THR A 233 7.37 -9.69 1.98
CA THR A 233 6.90 -8.97 3.16
C THR A 233 5.74 -9.69 3.83
N LEU A 234 4.71 -10.03 3.06
CA LEU A 234 3.53 -10.72 3.56
C LEU A 234 3.87 -12.07 4.23
N GLN A 235 4.83 -12.81 3.68
CA GLN A 235 5.30 -14.06 4.26
C GLN A 235 6.05 -13.85 5.58
N LYS A 236 6.92 -12.85 5.64
CA LYS A 236 7.69 -12.51 6.84
C LYS A 236 6.79 -12.03 7.97
N MET A 237 5.77 -11.23 7.66
CA MET A 237 4.82 -10.70 8.65
C MET A 237 3.98 -11.78 9.30
N ARG A 238 3.60 -12.83 8.56
CA ARG A 238 2.89 -13.99 9.12
C ARG A 238 3.68 -14.70 10.24
N GLY A 239 4.99 -14.71 10.14
CA GLY A 239 5.87 -15.25 11.19
C GLY A 239 6.20 -14.27 12.31
N ARG A 240 5.73 -13.00 12.24
CA ARG A 240 6.10 -11.89 13.12
C ARG A 240 4.90 -11.03 13.49
N LEU A 241 3.75 -11.62 13.78
CA LEU A 241 2.48 -10.92 14.01
C LEU A 241 2.58 -9.80 15.04
N ASN A 242 3.22 -10.04 16.18
CA ASN A 242 3.39 -9.03 17.22
C ASN A 242 4.17 -7.81 16.72
N HIS A 243 5.25 -8.05 15.97
CA HIS A 243 6.04 -6.98 15.40
C HIS A 243 5.25 -6.18 14.38
N PHE A 244 4.46 -6.83 13.54
CA PHE A 244 3.58 -6.17 12.58
C PHE A 244 2.50 -5.34 13.28
N GLN A 245 1.90 -5.87 14.35
CA GLN A 245 0.97 -5.11 15.18
C GLN A 245 1.66 -3.90 15.82
N ASP A 246 2.84 -4.06 16.40
CA ASP A 246 3.59 -2.97 17.03
C ASP A 246 3.88 -1.82 16.05
N ILE A 247 4.14 -2.15 14.77
CA ILE A 247 4.42 -1.16 13.74
C ILE A 247 3.15 -0.42 13.30
N PHE A 248 2.03 -1.13 13.12
CA PHE A 248 0.83 -0.56 12.50
C PHE A 248 -0.33 -0.27 13.46
N TRP A 249 -0.24 -0.69 14.71
CA TRP A 249 -1.22 -0.36 15.74
C TRP A 249 -0.79 0.88 16.52
N TRP A 250 -0.79 2.02 15.87
CA TRP A 250 -0.53 3.30 16.51
C TRP A 250 -1.77 4.21 16.47
N SER A 251 -1.84 5.13 17.44
CA SER A 251 -2.87 6.15 17.48
C SER A 251 -2.81 7.06 16.27
N GLY A 252 -3.86 7.19 15.57
CA GLY A 252 -4.17 7.98 14.38
C GLY A 252 -3.15 8.96 13.82
N VAL A 253 -3.49 9.55 12.70
CA VAL A 253 -2.69 10.63 12.10
C VAL A 253 -2.87 11.89 12.93
N GLY A 254 -1.79 12.38 13.54
CA GLY A 254 -1.83 13.65 14.27
C GLY A 254 -1.39 13.55 15.73
N GLN A 255 -1.54 14.66 16.43
CA GLN A 255 -1.07 14.82 17.81
C GLN A 255 -2.14 14.47 18.86
N ASP A 256 -3.18 13.76 18.46
CA ASP A 256 -4.20 13.35 19.42
C ASP A 256 -3.67 12.22 20.30
N THR A 257 -3.15 12.62 21.45
CA THR A 257 -2.64 11.70 22.47
C THR A 257 -3.75 10.96 23.21
N ALA A 258 -5.00 11.29 22.95
CA ALA A 258 -6.16 10.61 23.56
C ALA A 258 -6.51 9.31 22.84
N THR A 259 -6.05 9.12 21.60
CA THR A 259 -6.31 7.89 20.85
C THR A 259 -5.47 6.74 21.41
N PRO A 260 -6.07 5.61 21.76
CA PRO A 260 -5.33 4.45 22.26
C PRO A 260 -4.26 3.97 21.29
N ASN A 261 -3.12 3.53 21.82
CA ASN A 261 -2.02 2.98 21.00
C ASN A 261 -2.41 1.71 20.22
N ASN A 262 -3.56 1.14 20.48
CA ASN A 262 -4.11 -0.03 19.78
C ASN A 262 -5.21 0.35 18.78
N ASP A 263 -5.25 1.59 18.31
CA ASP A 263 -6.17 1.99 17.25
C ASP A 263 -5.75 1.36 15.91
N PRO A 264 -6.60 0.52 15.30
CA PRO A 264 -6.30 -0.12 14.02
C PRO A 264 -6.33 0.86 12.83
N SER A 265 -6.61 2.14 13.06
CA SER A 265 -6.67 3.14 11.99
C SER A 265 -5.38 3.27 11.19
N ALA A 266 -4.25 2.94 11.81
CA ALA A 266 -2.95 2.90 11.12
C ALA A 266 -2.93 1.97 9.91
N PHE A 267 -3.66 0.89 9.94
CA PHE A 267 -3.76 -0.04 8.82
C PHE A 267 -4.36 0.57 7.56
N ILE A 268 -5.09 1.69 7.65
CA ILE A 268 -5.62 2.41 6.46
C ILE A 268 -4.51 2.95 5.55
N LYS A 269 -3.28 3.00 6.03
CA LYS A 269 -2.09 3.36 5.24
C LYS A 269 -1.54 2.21 4.41
N LEU A 270 -2.09 1.03 4.58
CA LEU A 270 -1.82 -0.11 3.72
C LEU A 270 -2.82 -0.14 2.57
N VAL A 271 -2.36 -0.61 1.43
CA VAL A 271 -3.16 -0.89 0.23
C VAL A 271 -2.83 -2.29 -0.28
N PHE A 272 -3.75 -2.87 -1.04
CA PHE A 272 -3.53 -4.20 -1.60
C PHE A 272 -2.67 -4.11 -2.86
N GLY A 273 -1.58 -4.86 -2.87
CA GLY A 273 -0.73 -5.10 -4.02
C GLY A 273 -0.36 -6.59 -4.06
N SER A 274 -0.53 -7.24 -5.20
CA SER A 274 -0.25 -8.67 -5.31
C SER A 274 1.18 -8.99 -5.72
N ASP A 275 1.73 -8.27 -6.68
CA ASP A 275 3.08 -8.49 -7.25
C ASP A 275 3.34 -9.97 -7.52
N THR A 276 2.48 -10.59 -8.32
CA THR A 276 2.53 -12.03 -8.58
C THR A 276 1.93 -12.39 -9.94
N TYR A 277 2.09 -13.64 -10.34
CA TYR A 277 1.41 -14.18 -11.51
C TYR A 277 -0.11 -14.17 -11.33
N LEU A 278 -0.85 -13.97 -12.42
CA LEU A 278 -2.31 -13.78 -12.40
C LEU A 278 -3.05 -14.91 -11.65
N GLU A 279 -2.66 -16.17 -11.86
CA GLU A 279 -3.27 -17.32 -11.22
C GLU A 279 -3.08 -17.39 -9.70
N ARG A 280 -2.16 -16.58 -9.15
CA ARG A 280 -1.85 -16.53 -7.73
C ARG A 280 -2.51 -15.36 -7.00
N ILE A 281 -3.11 -14.39 -7.70
CA ILE A 281 -3.72 -13.20 -7.08
C ILE A 281 -4.75 -13.59 -6.01
N GLU A 282 -5.61 -14.56 -6.29
CA GLU A 282 -6.62 -15.03 -5.31
C GLU A 282 -5.97 -15.57 -4.02
N ALA A 283 -4.88 -16.32 -4.16
CA ALA A 283 -4.14 -16.82 -3.00
C ALA A 283 -3.52 -15.66 -2.18
N VAL A 284 -2.98 -14.65 -2.84
CA VAL A 284 -2.44 -13.46 -2.18
C VAL A 284 -3.53 -12.68 -1.44
N VAL A 285 -4.72 -12.51 -2.03
CA VAL A 285 -5.89 -11.94 -1.32
C VAL A 285 -6.20 -12.75 -0.05
N GLY A 286 -6.18 -14.08 -0.14
CA GLY A 286 -6.36 -14.96 1.02
C GLY A 286 -5.30 -14.77 2.09
N MET A 287 -4.04 -14.55 1.70
CA MET A 287 -2.93 -14.29 2.63
C MET A 287 -3.10 -12.95 3.37
N TYR A 288 -3.50 -11.87 2.68
CA TYR A 288 -3.83 -10.59 3.31
C TYR A 288 -4.97 -10.73 4.31
N ARG A 289 -6.07 -11.40 3.92
CA ARG A 289 -7.20 -11.64 4.82
C ARG A 289 -6.78 -12.40 6.07
N SER A 290 -6.01 -13.48 5.91
CA SER A 290 -5.51 -14.29 7.04
C SER A 290 -4.59 -13.48 7.97
N LEU A 291 -3.75 -12.61 7.43
CA LEU A 291 -2.89 -11.73 8.23
C LEU A 291 -3.73 -10.75 9.04
N PHE A 292 -4.73 -10.12 8.42
CA PHE A 292 -5.59 -9.15 9.09
C PHE A 292 -6.52 -9.81 10.12
N ASP A 293 -6.95 -11.06 9.88
CA ASP A 293 -7.67 -11.86 10.88
C ASP A 293 -6.79 -12.11 12.11
N ALA A 294 -5.53 -12.51 11.88
CA ALA A 294 -4.59 -12.79 12.96
C ALA A 294 -4.16 -11.52 13.75
N CYS A 295 -4.33 -10.34 13.16
CA CYS A 295 -4.07 -9.05 13.80
C CYS A 295 -5.33 -8.36 14.33
N ASP A 296 -6.49 -9.00 14.32
CA ASP A 296 -7.78 -8.44 14.74
C ASP A 296 -8.15 -7.12 14.05
N VAL A 297 -7.71 -6.92 12.80
CA VAL A 297 -8.02 -5.71 12.03
C VAL A 297 -9.52 -5.65 11.74
N PRO A 298 -10.24 -4.56 12.06
CA PRO A 298 -11.67 -4.46 11.84
C PRO A 298 -12.09 -4.66 10.39
N ALA A 299 -13.25 -5.25 10.15
CA ALA A 299 -13.75 -5.55 8.81
C ALA A 299 -13.87 -4.30 7.91
N SER A 300 -14.22 -3.14 8.48
CA SER A 300 -14.25 -1.86 7.77
C SER A 300 -12.86 -1.46 7.27
N THR A 301 -11.84 -1.57 8.10
CA THR A 301 -10.45 -1.27 7.77
C THR A 301 -9.92 -2.23 6.71
N ARG A 302 -10.22 -3.53 6.82
CA ARG A 302 -9.84 -4.53 5.80
C ARG A 302 -10.40 -4.20 4.42
N ARG A 303 -11.67 -3.77 4.35
CA ARG A 303 -12.28 -3.33 3.08
C ARG A 303 -11.55 -2.11 2.50
N MET A 304 -11.15 -1.17 3.35
CA MET A 304 -10.37 -0.02 2.89
C MET A 304 -9.02 -0.45 2.31
N ILE A 305 -8.29 -1.34 2.98
CA ILE A 305 -6.99 -1.84 2.51
C ILE A 305 -7.13 -2.60 1.19
N LEU A 306 -8.11 -3.53 1.11
CA LEU A 306 -8.27 -4.37 -0.07
C LEU A 306 -8.71 -3.60 -1.32
N GLY A 307 -9.32 -2.43 -1.16
CA GLY A 307 -9.72 -1.66 -2.35
C GLY A 307 -10.34 -0.30 -2.06
N GLY A 308 -10.97 -0.10 -0.92
CA GLY A 308 -11.71 1.13 -0.64
C GLY A 308 -10.87 2.40 -0.73
N THR A 309 -9.69 2.41 -0.13
CA THR A 309 -8.75 3.54 -0.18
C THR A 309 -8.38 3.88 -1.62
N MET A 310 -7.96 2.88 -2.39
CA MET A 310 -7.53 3.11 -3.77
C MET A 310 -8.70 3.42 -4.70
N ALA A 311 -9.89 2.85 -4.47
CA ALA A 311 -11.08 3.21 -5.23
C ALA A 311 -11.46 4.68 -5.04
N GLN A 312 -11.31 5.22 -3.83
CA GLN A 312 -11.53 6.65 -3.55
C GLN A 312 -10.47 7.53 -4.23
N ILE A 313 -9.18 7.20 -4.10
CA ILE A 313 -8.07 7.95 -4.72
C ILE A 313 -8.21 7.94 -6.24
N LEU A 314 -8.50 6.79 -6.82
CA LEU A 314 -8.70 6.61 -8.25
C LEU A 314 -10.07 7.12 -8.75
N ARG A 315 -10.97 7.53 -7.85
CA ARG A 315 -12.35 7.93 -8.19
C ARG A 315 -13.05 6.91 -9.07
N LEU A 316 -12.92 5.62 -8.70
CA LEU A 316 -13.60 4.56 -9.41
C LEU A 316 -15.11 4.63 -9.14
N PRO A 317 -15.97 4.30 -10.12
CA PRO A 317 -17.40 4.25 -9.88
C PRO A 317 -17.72 3.22 -8.78
N ALA A 318 -18.76 3.50 -7.99
CA ALA A 318 -19.21 2.62 -6.92
C ALA A 318 -19.72 1.27 -7.46
#